data_e0a7166ce95f163d8f234f021ac0d91e
#
_entry.id   e0a7166ce95f163d8f234f021ac0d91e
#
_cell.length_a   1.000
_cell.length_b   1.000
_cell.length_c   1.000
_cell.angle_alpha   90.00
_cell.angle_beta   90.00
_cell.angle_gamma   90.00
#
_symmetry.space_group_name_H-M   'P 1'
#
loop_
_entity.id
_entity.type
_entity.pdbx_description
1 polymer ?
#
loop_
_entity_poly.entity_id
_entity_poly.type
_entity_poly.pdbx_seq_one_letter_code
_entity_poly.pdbx_strand_id
1 'polypeptide(L)'
;MCIRDSVLSHRAGLQSWIPFYLEALEDSTAFSPVPTDTHPERISDACYMRPAWRDSIWDRIVASEVDAVGTHRYSDLGYYAIQRIIEGLTGKGLDPYTNEQFYAPAHWHSLGFNPGKSATASVAPTEVDTVFRRCTVQGDVHDPGAAMLGGVCGHAGLFGNAYDVARLMYMLRLGGTYGGVDFFQPETIQAWTQRVDPDPNHRKACGFDRPANEPDAGPTCDEVSESSFGHSGFTGTLAWADPDHDLVFVFLSNRTFPSAENRKLIDWDVRTKVQHQVYKAYGIPSRFNSEVE
;
A
#
# COMPACT_ATOMS: atom_id res chain seq x y z
N MET A 1 -9.76 12.05 18.74
CA MET A 1 -8.93 11.43 17.66
C MET A 1 -7.97 12.49 17.13
N CYS A 2 -6.70 12.17 17.02
CA CYS A 2 -5.69 13.07 16.46
C CYS A 2 -5.86 13.17 14.94
N ILE A 3 -5.53 14.32 14.32
CA ILE A 3 -5.62 14.50 12.85
C ILE A 3 -4.82 13.42 12.12
N ARG A 4 -3.60 13.12 12.58
CA ARG A 4 -2.75 12.05 12.05
C ARG A 4 -3.50 10.70 12.03
N ASP A 5 -4.11 10.32 13.13
CA ASP A 5 -4.80 9.03 13.28
C ASP A 5 -6.03 8.97 12.37
N SER A 6 -6.75 10.10 12.20
CA SER A 6 -7.86 10.20 11.25
C SER A 6 -7.43 10.00 9.80
N VAL A 7 -6.31 10.57 9.41
CA VAL A 7 -5.74 10.42 8.06
C VAL A 7 -5.32 8.96 7.82
N LEU A 8 -4.52 8.38 8.73
CA LEU A 8 -3.98 7.03 8.59
C LEU A 8 -5.04 5.92 8.67
N SER A 9 -6.18 6.21 9.32
CA SER A 9 -7.32 5.27 9.41
C SER A 9 -8.45 5.58 8.40
N HIS A 10 -8.19 6.44 7.40
CA HIS A 10 -9.15 6.83 6.37
C HIS A 10 -10.44 7.48 6.90
N ARG A 11 -10.33 8.30 7.98
CA ARG A 11 -11.46 8.97 8.64
C ARG A 11 -11.34 10.49 8.67
N ALA A 12 -10.46 11.03 7.84
CA ALA A 12 -10.27 12.49 7.72
C ALA A 12 -11.31 13.17 6.82
N GLY A 13 -12.26 12.42 6.24
CA GLY A 13 -13.27 12.96 5.31
C GLY A 13 -12.73 13.22 3.91
N LEU A 14 -11.50 12.80 3.59
CA LEU A 14 -10.90 13.01 2.28
C LEU A 14 -11.56 12.16 1.21
N GLN A 15 -11.60 12.65 -0.04
CA GLN A 15 -12.03 11.89 -1.19
C GLN A 15 -11.15 10.63 -1.37
N SER A 16 -11.70 9.58 -1.98
CA SER A 16 -10.97 8.32 -2.16
C SER A 16 -9.72 8.50 -3.00
N TRP A 17 -9.83 9.20 -4.13
CA TRP A 17 -8.74 9.49 -5.06
C TRP A 17 -9.15 10.60 -6.03
N ILE A 18 -8.19 11.18 -6.74
CA ILE A 18 -8.40 12.14 -7.81
C ILE A 18 -7.71 11.60 -9.06
N PRO A 19 -8.41 11.50 -10.21
CA PRO A 19 -7.87 10.96 -11.45
C PRO A 19 -6.98 11.98 -12.19
N PHE A 20 -5.91 12.46 -11.56
CA PHE A 20 -5.04 13.50 -12.10
C PHE A 20 -4.59 13.26 -13.53
N TYR A 21 -4.30 11.99 -13.87
CA TYR A 21 -3.86 11.62 -15.21
C TYR A 21 -4.94 11.81 -16.28
N LEU A 22 -6.23 11.62 -15.95
CA LEU A 22 -7.32 11.84 -16.89
C LEU A 22 -7.46 13.32 -17.22
N GLU A 23 -7.39 14.19 -16.19
CA GLU A 23 -7.39 15.64 -16.42
C GLU A 23 -6.18 16.07 -17.25
N ALA A 24 -4.99 15.49 -16.96
CA ALA A 24 -3.79 15.79 -17.73
C ALA A 24 -3.87 15.31 -19.19
N LEU A 25 -4.61 14.24 -19.47
CA LEU A 25 -4.82 13.74 -20.84
C LEU A 25 -5.72 14.67 -21.69
N GLU A 26 -6.53 15.53 -21.06
CA GLU A 26 -7.30 16.57 -21.76
C GLU A 26 -6.40 17.70 -22.29
N ASP A 27 -5.24 17.92 -21.69
CA ASP A 27 -4.20 18.82 -22.21
C ASP A 27 -3.29 18.08 -23.19
N SER A 28 -3.49 18.32 -24.50
CA SER A 28 -2.68 17.69 -25.55
C SER A 28 -1.18 17.98 -25.45
N THR A 29 -0.78 18.92 -24.59
CA THR A 29 0.61 19.30 -24.36
C THR A 29 1.20 18.76 -23.06
N ALA A 30 0.44 17.98 -22.29
CA ALA A 30 0.87 17.48 -20.98
C ALA A 30 1.97 16.43 -21.07
N PHE A 31 1.92 15.59 -22.12
CA PHE A 31 2.79 14.40 -22.26
C PHE A 31 3.54 14.37 -23.58
N SER A 32 4.71 13.74 -23.56
CA SER A 32 5.54 13.43 -24.72
C SER A 32 5.95 11.95 -24.67
N PRO A 33 6.04 11.25 -25.83
CA PRO A 33 6.53 9.88 -25.86
C PRO A 33 8.05 9.76 -25.65
N VAL A 34 8.78 10.86 -25.69
CA VAL A 34 10.23 10.95 -25.48
C VAL A 34 10.56 12.07 -24.53
N PRO A 35 11.69 12.00 -23.79
CA PRO A 35 12.13 13.11 -22.95
C PRO A 35 12.48 14.33 -23.80
N THR A 36 12.07 15.51 -23.34
CA THR A 36 12.39 16.82 -23.94
C THR A 36 12.65 17.82 -22.82
N ASP A 37 13.20 19.00 -23.15
CA ASP A 37 13.43 20.07 -22.16
C ASP A 37 12.12 20.52 -21.48
N THR A 38 10.98 20.36 -22.15
CA THR A 38 9.66 20.70 -21.60
C THR A 38 8.94 19.54 -20.93
N HIS A 39 9.39 18.29 -21.16
CA HIS A 39 8.83 17.06 -20.61
C HIS A 39 9.94 16.20 -19.99
N PRO A 40 10.62 16.65 -18.93
CA PRO A 40 11.70 15.92 -18.29
C PRO A 40 11.20 14.84 -17.31
N GLU A 41 9.94 14.94 -16.82
CA GLU A 41 9.40 14.06 -15.78
C GLU A 41 9.01 12.70 -16.38
N ARG A 42 9.78 11.65 -16.05
CA ARG A 42 9.55 10.30 -16.55
C ARG A 42 8.35 9.66 -15.82
N ILE A 43 7.37 9.21 -16.58
CA ILE A 43 6.21 8.41 -16.10
C ILE A 43 6.45 6.92 -16.45
N SER A 44 6.96 6.65 -17.66
CA SER A 44 7.39 5.35 -18.15
C SER A 44 8.41 5.55 -19.27
N ASP A 45 8.91 4.48 -19.87
CA ASP A 45 9.84 4.59 -21.00
C ASP A 45 9.23 5.22 -22.26
N ALA A 46 7.90 5.26 -22.34
CA ALA A 46 7.16 5.81 -23.48
C ALA A 46 6.27 7.01 -23.11
N CYS A 47 6.41 7.57 -21.89
CA CYS A 47 5.58 8.67 -21.42
C CYS A 47 6.39 9.58 -20.49
N TYR A 48 6.47 10.86 -20.86
CA TYR A 48 7.16 11.93 -20.13
C TYR A 48 6.23 13.12 -19.97
N MET A 49 6.28 13.79 -18.82
CA MET A 49 5.31 14.80 -18.40
C MET A 49 5.96 16.15 -18.19
N ARG A 50 5.18 17.21 -18.37
CA ARG A 50 5.55 18.58 -17.96
C ARG A 50 5.55 18.71 -16.44
N PRO A 51 6.54 19.36 -15.82
CA PRO A 51 6.61 19.58 -14.37
C PRO A 51 5.38 20.25 -13.76
N ALA A 52 4.76 21.19 -14.50
CA ALA A 52 3.57 21.89 -14.02
C ALA A 52 2.41 20.96 -13.61
N TRP A 53 2.27 19.80 -14.24
CA TRP A 53 1.26 18.82 -13.87
C TRP A 53 1.59 18.14 -12.54
N ARG A 54 2.87 17.80 -12.30
CA ARG A 54 3.33 17.31 -11.00
C ARG A 54 3.07 18.31 -9.88
N ASP A 55 3.43 19.56 -10.12
CA ASP A 55 3.28 20.65 -9.14
C ASP A 55 1.79 20.88 -8.78
N SER A 56 0.89 20.75 -9.77
CA SER A 56 -0.55 20.97 -9.60
C SER A 56 -1.26 19.89 -8.78
N ILE A 57 -0.68 18.69 -8.59
CA ILE A 57 -1.30 17.58 -7.84
C ILE A 57 -1.65 18.02 -6.41
N TRP A 58 -0.71 18.67 -5.73
CA TRP A 58 -0.93 19.13 -4.36
C TRP A 58 -2.03 20.18 -4.25
N ASP A 59 -2.06 21.14 -5.16
CA ASP A 59 -3.09 22.18 -5.17
C ASP A 59 -4.49 21.57 -5.35
N ARG A 60 -4.62 20.55 -6.21
CA ARG A 60 -5.87 19.80 -6.40
C ARG A 60 -6.28 19.00 -5.16
N ILE A 61 -5.32 18.38 -4.45
CA ILE A 61 -5.61 17.70 -3.19
C ILE A 61 -6.15 18.69 -2.16
N VAL A 62 -5.49 19.83 -2.00
CA VAL A 62 -5.89 20.87 -1.02
C VAL A 62 -7.24 21.49 -1.38
N ALA A 63 -7.54 21.65 -2.67
CA ALA A 63 -8.81 22.20 -3.14
C ALA A 63 -9.96 21.19 -3.18
N SER A 64 -9.68 19.89 -2.91
CA SER A 64 -10.71 18.86 -2.98
C SER A 64 -11.74 18.99 -1.85
N GLU A 65 -12.96 18.60 -2.12
CA GLU A 65 -14.03 18.57 -1.12
C GLU A 65 -13.69 17.58 0.01
N VAL A 66 -14.11 17.93 1.22
CA VAL A 66 -13.90 17.12 2.43
C VAL A 66 -15.26 16.84 3.08
N ASP A 67 -15.55 15.56 3.35
CA ASP A 67 -16.71 15.16 4.13
C ASP A 67 -16.51 15.41 5.63
N ALA A 68 -17.55 15.12 6.42
CA ALA A 68 -17.46 15.19 7.87
C ALA A 68 -16.34 14.28 8.40
N VAL A 69 -15.48 14.84 9.25
CA VAL A 69 -14.42 14.07 9.95
C VAL A 69 -15.08 12.99 10.80
N GLY A 70 -14.53 11.79 10.74
CA GLY A 70 -15.07 10.60 11.39
C GLY A 70 -15.77 9.64 10.43
N THR A 71 -16.26 10.10 9.27
CA THR A 71 -16.77 9.22 8.22
C THR A 71 -15.63 8.42 7.61
N HIS A 72 -15.78 7.10 7.58
CA HIS A 72 -14.80 6.24 6.94
C HIS A 72 -14.96 6.27 5.42
N ARG A 73 -13.90 6.69 4.73
CA ARG A 73 -13.76 6.57 3.28
C ARG A 73 -12.30 6.24 2.97
N TYR A 74 -12.05 5.06 2.43
CA TYR A 74 -10.70 4.70 1.96
C TYR A 74 -10.17 5.79 1.02
N SER A 75 -9.01 6.36 1.33
CA SER A 75 -8.47 7.53 0.64
C SER A 75 -6.96 7.41 0.46
N ASP A 76 -6.51 7.57 -0.77
CA ASP A 76 -5.09 7.72 -1.11
C ASP A 76 -4.58 9.10 -0.75
N LEU A 77 -5.45 10.14 -0.80
CA LEU A 77 -5.05 11.54 -0.62
C LEU A 77 -4.38 11.81 0.73
N GLY A 78 -4.82 11.10 1.77
CA GLY A 78 -4.19 11.17 3.08
C GLY A 78 -2.73 10.76 3.07
N TYR A 79 -2.38 9.75 2.28
CA TYR A 79 -1.02 9.24 2.19
C TYR A 79 -0.09 10.10 1.34
N TYR A 80 -0.62 10.85 0.36
CA TYR A 80 0.11 11.95 -0.27
C TYR A 80 0.52 13.01 0.77
N ALA A 81 -0.41 13.37 1.67
CA ALA A 81 -0.14 14.34 2.73
C ALA A 81 0.89 13.81 3.74
N ILE A 82 0.78 12.55 4.18
CA ILE A 82 1.74 11.93 5.11
C ILE A 82 3.14 11.88 4.49
N GLN A 83 3.28 11.50 3.22
CA GLN A 83 4.56 11.58 2.52
C GLN A 83 5.17 12.98 2.61
N ARG A 84 4.40 14.00 2.23
CA ARG A 84 4.89 15.39 2.25
C ARG A 84 5.28 15.85 3.65
N ILE A 85 4.55 15.42 4.68
CA ILE A 85 4.91 15.68 6.08
C ILE A 85 6.24 15.03 6.44
N ILE A 86 6.43 13.76 6.09
CA ILE A 86 7.69 13.03 6.35
C ILE A 86 8.86 13.74 5.65
N GLU A 87 8.71 14.06 4.37
CA GLU A 87 9.74 14.73 3.59
C GLU A 87 10.06 16.13 4.14
N GLY A 88 9.03 16.88 4.58
CA GLY A 88 9.21 18.18 5.22
C GLY A 88 9.91 18.11 6.58
N LEU A 89 9.60 17.11 7.39
CA LEU A 89 10.21 16.93 8.72
C LEU A 89 11.64 16.41 8.65
N THR A 90 11.93 15.55 7.67
CA THR A 90 13.23 14.88 7.55
C THR A 90 14.21 15.60 6.63
N GLY A 91 13.71 16.47 5.75
CA GLY A 91 14.48 17.09 4.68
C GLY A 91 14.96 16.10 3.61
N LYS A 92 14.39 14.88 3.58
CA LYS A 92 14.75 13.80 2.65
C LYS A 92 13.51 13.32 1.91
N GLY A 93 13.66 12.90 0.66
CA GLY A 93 12.60 12.20 -0.06
C GLY A 93 12.25 10.86 0.62
N LEU A 94 11.03 10.37 0.40
CA LEU A 94 10.52 9.16 1.06
C LEU A 94 11.39 7.93 0.76
N ASP A 95 11.82 7.72 -0.49
CA ASP A 95 12.65 6.58 -0.89
C ASP A 95 14.01 6.56 -0.18
N PRO A 96 14.89 7.59 -0.25
CA PRO A 96 16.14 7.59 0.48
C PRO A 96 15.92 7.52 2.00
N TYR A 97 14.87 8.15 2.54
CA TYR A 97 14.59 8.08 3.96
C TYR A 97 14.26 6.65 4.41
N THR A 98 13.34 5.97 3.72
CA THR A 98 12.94 4.60 4.09
C THR A 98 14.08 3.61 3.89
N ASN A 99 14.88 3.79 2.84
CA ASN A 99 16.05 2.95 2.61
C ASN A 99 17.09 3.11 3.73
N GLU A 100 17.44 4.33 4.11
CA GLU A 100 18.45 4.59 5.16
C GLU A 100 17.98 4.16 6.55
N GLN A 101 16.70 4.36 6.87
CA GLN A 101 16.18 4.10 8.22
C GLN A 101 15.77 2.65 8.43
N PHE A 102 15.36 1.95 7.37
CA PHE A 102 14.74 0.62 7.50
C PHE A 102 15.39 -0.43 6.58
N TYR A 103 15.39 -0.24 5.26
CA TYR A 103 15.69 -1.31 4.34
C TYR A 103 17.18 -1.69 4.34
N ALA A 104 18.08 -0.72 4.32
CA ALA A 104 19.51 -0.97 4.34
C ALA A 104 19.99 -1.54 5.69
N PRO A 105 19.62 -0.99 6.86
CA PRO A 105 19.98 -1.55 8.15
C PRO A 105 19.43 -2.96 8.39
N ALA A 106 18.24 -3.27 7.86
CA ALA A 106 17.64 -4.58 7.97
C ALA A 106 18.08 -5.58 6.88
N HIS A 107 18.91 -5.16 5.93
CA HIS A 107 19.32 -5.95 4.76
C HIS A 107 18.15 -6.46 3.91
N TRP A 108 17.10 -5.64 3.73
CA TRP A 108 15.95 -5.94 2.88
C TRP A 108 16.18 -5.37 1.48
N HIS A 109 17.01 -6.06 0.70
CA HIS A 109 17.54 -5.54 -0.56
C HIS A 109 16.54 -5.48 -1.72
N SER A 110 15.41 -6.15 -1.62
CA SER A 110 14.36 -6.10 -2.64
C SER A 110 13.32 -5.02 -2.37
N LEU A 111 13.27 -4.44 -1.15
CA LEU A 111 12.34 -3.37 -0.84
C LEU A 111 12.88 -2.02 -1.33
N GLY A 112 12.05 -1.28 -2.05
CA GLY A 112 12.39 0.04 -2.55
C GLY A 112 11.44 0.51 -3.63
N PHE A 113 11.66 1.72 -4.07
CA PHE A 113 10.90 2.32 -5.16
C PHE A 113 11.71 2.27 -6.46
N ASN A 114 11.02 2.31 -7.61
CA ASN A 114 11.67 2.41 -8.93
C ASN A 114 12.84 1.41 -9.10
N PRO A 115 12.62 0.12 -9.19
CA PRO A 115 13.67 -0.93 -9.13
C PRO A 115 14.71 -0.87 -10.26
N GLY A 116 14.62 0.11 -11.14
CA GLY A 116 15.58 0.31 -12.22
C GLY A 116 15.49 -0.70 -13.35
N LYS A 117 16.07 -0.34 -14.50
CA LYS A 117 15.96 -1.14 -15.74
C LYS A 117 16.62 -2.52 -15.63
N SER A 118 17.69 -2.66 -14.87
CA SER A 118 18.39 -3.95 -14.70
C SER A 118 17.55 -4.97 -13.92
N ALA A 119 16.66 -4.52 -13.06
CA ALA A 119 15.77 -5.38 -12.29
C ALA A 119 14.43 -5.66 -12.98
N THR A 120 14.07 -4.91 -14.03
CA THR A 120 12.77 -4.99 -14.69
C THR A 120 12.44 -6.42 -15.16
N ALA A 121 13.40 -7.18 -15.66
CA ALA A 121 13.19 -8.56 -16.12
C ALA A 121 12.71 -9.52 -15.00
N SER A 122 12.98 -9.21 -13.73
CA SER A 122 12.56 -10.01 -12.57
C SER A 122 11.31 -9.44 -11.88
N VAL A 123 10.79 -8.30 -12.33
CA VAL A 123 9.58 -7.68 -11.81
C VAL A 123 8.36 -8.16 -12.59
N ALA A 124 7.31 -8.58 -11.91
CA ALA A 124 6.07 -8.97 -12.57
C ALA A 124 5.41 -7.76 -13.25
N PRO A 125 4.94 -7.87 -14.51
CA PRO A 125 4.15 -6.81 -15.13
C PRO A 125 2.81 -6.65 -14.41
N THR A 126 2.29 -5.42 -14.33
CA THR A 126 1.05 -5.15 -13.61
C THR A 126 -0.15 -4.91 -14.52
N GLU A 127 0.05 -4.30 -15.68
CA GLU A 127 -1.05 -3.99 -16.60
C GLU A 127 -0.54 -3.73 -18.02
N VAL A 128 -1.37 -3.96 -19.02
CA VAL A 128 -1.21 -3.39 -20.36
C VAL A 128 -2.01 -2.09 -20.39
N ASP A 129 -1.37 -0.98 -20.03
CA ASP A 129 -2.00 0.34 -19.95
C ASP A 129 -2.21 0.90 -21.38
N THR A 130 -3.44 0.89 -21.82
CA THR A 130 -3.83 1.38 -23.18
C THR A 130 -4.29 2.83 -23.17
N VAL A 131 -4.49 3.44 -21.99
CA VAL A 131 -5.06 4.78 -21.83
C VAL A 131 -4.00 5.83 -21.57
N PHE A 132 -3.23 5.64 -20.51
CA PHE A 132 -2.30 6.65 -19.99
C PHE A 132 -0.89 6.48 -20.56
N ARG A 133 -0.20 5.37 -20.20
CA ARG A 133 1.20 5.13 -20.54
C ARG A 133 1.39 4.46 -21.90
N ARG A 134 0.35 3.82 -22.42
CA ARG A 134 0.30 3.11 -23.69
C ARG A 134 1.40 2.06 -23.85
N CYS A 135 1.71 1.36 -22.76
CA CYS A 135 2.72 0.31 -22.71
C CYS A 135 2.35 -0.75 -21.66
N THR A 136 3.10 -1.86 -21.67
CA THR A 136 3.07 -2.80 -20.53
C THR A 136 3.79 -2.16 -19.35
N VAL A 137 3.07 -1.98 -18.24
CA VAL A 137 3.62 -1.44 -16.99
C VAL A 137 4.40 -2.54 -16.28
N GLN A 138 5.72 -2.42 -16.27
CA GLN A 138 6.63 -3.37 -15.64
C GLN A 138 7.86 -2.63 -15.11
N GLY A 139 8.13 -2.72 -13.81
CA GLY A 139 9.19 -1.98 -13.14
C GLY A 139 8.87 -0.51 -12.87
N ASP A 140 7.73 -0.03 -13.35
CA ASP A 140 7.12 1.26 -13.00
C ASP A 140 5.92 1.02 -12.08
N VAL A 141 5.62 1.97 -11.20
CA VAL A 141 4.48 1.89 -10.29
C VAL A 141 3.17 1.72 -11.06
N HIS A 142 2.30 0.83 -10.58
CA HIS A 142 0.99 0.60 -11.21
C HIS A 142 0.09 1.83 -11.12
N ASP A 143 0.00 2.46 -9.95
CA ASP A 143 -0.85 3.61 -9.69
C ASP A 143 -0.48 4.82 -10.57
N PRO A 144 -1.45 5.39 -11.35
CA PRO A 144 -1.17 6.52 -12.23
C PRO A 144 -0.80 7.81 -11.49
N GLY A 145 -1.40 8.07 -10.32
CA GLY A 145 -1.11 9.27 -9.53
C GLY A 145 0.30 9.23 -8.96
N ALA A 146 0.71 8.07 -8.42
CA ALA A 146 2.08 7.85 -7.96
C ALA A 146 3.08 7.95 -9.13
N ALA A 147 2.73 7.46 -10.33
CA ALA A 147 3.57 7.58 -11.52
C ALA A 147 3.81 9.06 -11.89
N MET A 148 2.79 9.92 -11.81
CA MET A 148 2.94 11.37 -12.02
C MET A 148 3.81 12.06 -10.96
N LEU A 149 4.04 11.43 -9.81
CA LEU A 149 4.98 11.87 -8.77
C LEU A 149 6.36 11.19 -8.88
N GLY A 150 6.64 10.55 -10.02
CA GLY A 150 7.93 9.90 -10.25
C GLY A 150 8.06 8.50 -9.63
N GLY A 151 6.94 7.86 -9.32
CA GLY A 151 6.91 6.47 -8.84
C GLY A 151 7.14 6.28 -7.34
N VAL A 152 7.36 7.36 -6.58
CA VAL A 152 7.55 7.32 -5.12
C VAL A 152 6.38 8.02 -4.46
N CYS A 153 5.48 7.26 -3.81
CA CYS A 153 4.36 7.86 -3.12
C CYS A 153 3.99 7.10 -1.85
N GLY A 154 3.35 7.79 -0.89
CA GLY A 154 2.98 7.22 0.40
C GLY A 154 1.88 6.15 0.32
N HIS A 155 1.07 6.14 -0.75
CA HIS A 155 -0.01 5.17 -0.96
C HIS A 155 0.36 4.04 -1.95
N ALA A 156 1.39 4.23 -2.78
CA ALA A 156 1.79 3.27 -3.81
C ALA A 156 3.25 3.45 -4.24
N GLY A 157 3.82 2.44 -4.91
CA GLY A 157 5.14 2.51 -5.54
C GLY A 157 6.21 1.62 -4.91
N LEU A 158 5.94 1.01 -3.74
CA LEU A 158 6.89 0.08 -3.15
C LEU A 158 6.93 -1.24 -3.93
N PHE A 159 8.12 -1.66 -4.29
CA PHE A 159 8.44 -2.97 -4.86
C PHE A 159 9.10 -3.86 -3.81
N GLY A 160 8.95 -5.17 -3.98
CA GLY A 160 9.59 -6.13 -3.10
C GLY A 160 9.26 -7.58 -3.48
N ASN A 161 10.03 -8.51 -2.95
CA ASN A 161 9.71 -9.93 -3.01
C ASN A 161 9.00 -10.38 -1.72
N ALA A 162 8.36 -11.56 -1.77
CA ALA A 162 7.61 -12.08 -0.63
C ALA A 162 8.47 -12.28 0.62
N TYR A 163 9.76 -12.60 0.45
CA TYR A 163 10.66 -12.86 1.56
C TYR A 163 10.99 -11.59 2.36
N ASP A 164 11.32 -10.48 1.68
CA ASP A 164 11.63 -9.23 2.38
C ASP A 164 10.37 -8.57 2.95
N VAL A 165 9.21 -8.69 2.26
CA VAL A 165 7.92 -8.27 2.84
C VAL A 165 7.59 -9.08 4.09
N ALA A 166 7.85 -10.39 4.09
CA ALA A 166 7.64 -11.23 5.28
C ALA A 166 8.56 -10.83 6.44
N ARG A 167 9.81 -10.46 6.15
CA ARG A 167 10.74 -9.96 7.18
C ARG A 167 10.28 -8.62 7.78
N LEU A 168 9.77 -7.70 6.96
CA LEU A 168 9.16 -6.46 7.42
C LEU A 168 7.98 -6.75 8.36
N MET A 169 7.06 -7.62 7.94
CA MET A 169 5.90 -8.00 8.76
C MET A 169 6.32 -8.75 10.03
N TYR A 170 7.38 -9.55 9.95
CA TYR A 170 7.97 -10.23 11.10
C TYR A 170 8.54 -9.25 12.12
N MET A 171 9.27 -8.23 11.66
CA MET A 171 9.77 -7.13 12.52
C MET A 171 8.62 -6.44 13.25
N LEU A 172 7.55 -6.08 12.53
CA LEU A 172 6.37 -5.47 13.13
C LEU A 172 5.68 -6.41 14.14
N ARG A 173 5.56 -7.70 13.83
CA ARG A 173 5.02 -8.71 14.73
C ARG A 173 5.81 -8.83 16.03
N LEU A 174 7.11 -8.69 15.96
CA LEU A 174 8.00 -8.71 17.14
C LEU A 174 8.05 -7.36 17.90
N GLY A 175 7.13 -6.43 17.61
CA GLY A 175 7.10 -5.14 18.29
C GLY A 175 8.18 -4.17 17.86
N GLY A 176 8.75 -4.33 16.66
CA GLY A 176 9.68 -3.36 16.08
C GLY A 176 11.15 -3.75 16.08
N THR A 177 11.52 -4.96 16.54
CA THR A 177 12.90 -5.44 16.58
C THR A 177 13.16 -6.45 15.45
N TYR A 178 14.30 -6.33 14.75
CA TYR A 178 14.73 -7.29 13.74
C TYR A 178 16.25 -7.38 13.66
N GLY A 179 16.79 -8.60 13.62
CA GLY A 179 18.24 -8.82 13.47
C GLY A 179 19.11 -8.23 14.59
N GLY A 180 18.54 -8.00 15.77
CA GLY A 180 19.21 -7.35 16.92
C GLY A 180 19.20 -5.81 16.84
N VAL A 181 18.44 -5.23 15.90
CA VAL A 181 18.23 -3.78 15.76
C VAL A 181 16.80 -3.44 16.16
N ASP A 182 16.66 -2.44 17.02
CA ASP A 182 15.36 -1.88 17.42
C ASP A 182 15.00 -0.72 16.48
N PHE A 183 14.09 -0.97 15.55
CA PHE A 183 13.56 0.03 14.60
C PHE A 183 12.48 0.87 15.24
N PHE A 184 11.65 0.26 16.09
CA PHE A 184 10.57 0.92 16.81
C PHE A 184 10.51 0.43 18.25
N GLN A 185 9.93 1.26 19.12
CA GLN A 185 9.57 0.81 20.47
C GLN A 185 8.30 -0.05 20.39
N PRO A 186 8.17 -1.12 21.19
CA PRO A 186 7.00 -2.00 21.19
C PRO A 186 5.67 -1.26 21.37
N GLU A 187 5.67 -0.24 22.23
CA GLU A 187 4.48 0.59 22.49
C GLU A 187 4.04 1.37 21.24
N THR A 188 4.99 1.77 20.40
CA THR A 188 4.69 2.42 19.13
C THR A 188 3.97 1.45 18.19
N ILE A 189 4.50 0.25 18.00
CA ILE A 189 3.86 -0.77 17.17
C ILE A 189 2.47 -1.10 17.71
N GLN A 190 2.36 -1.33 19.01
CA GLN A 190 1.07 -1.60 19.66
C GLN A 190 0.05 -0.48 19.39
N ALA A 191 0.43 0.77 19.62
CA ALA A 191 -0.45 1.92 19.41
C ALA A 191 -0.90 2.07 17.94
N TRP A 192 -0.04 1.73 16.98
CA TRP A 192 -0.33 1.89 15.55
C TRP A 192 -1.11 0.72 14.96
N THR A 193 -1.03 -0.45 15.56
CA THR A 193 -1.73 -1.66 15.10
C THR A 193 -3.07 -1.90 15.80
N GLN A 194 -3.40 -1.15 16.86
CA GLN A 194 -4.71 -1.20 17.51
C GLN A 194 -5.80 -0.56 16.65
N ARG A 195 -7.04 -1.04 16.76
CA ARG A 195 -8.20 -0.37 16.16
C ARG A 195 -8.31 1.07 16.65
N VAL A 196 -8.48 2.00 15.71
CA VAL A 196 -8.59 3.44 16.02
C VAL A 196 -9.98 3.79 16.50
N ASP A 197 -10.98 3.01 16.12
CA ASP A 197 -12.39 3.23 16.41
C ASP A 197 -12.94 2.12 17.32
N PRO A 198 -13.70 2.47 18.37
CA PRO A 198 -14.43 1.49 19.16
C PRO A 198 -15.61 0.84 18.41
N ASP A 199 -16.08 1.42 17.28
CA ASP A 199 -17.10 0.78 16.45
C ASP A 199 -16.54 -0.52 15.86
N PRO A 200 -17.17 -1.68 16.19
CA PRO A 200 -16.72 -2.98 15.72
C PRO A 200 -16.72 -3.12 14.20
N ASN A 201 -17.52 -2.34 13.48
CA ASN A 201 -17.55 -2.33 12.01
C ASN A 201 -16.34 -1.63 11.41
N HIS A 202 -15.60 -0.87 12.22
CA HIS A 202 -14.37 -0.19 11.81
C HIS A 202 -13.14 -1.06 12.10
N ARG A 203 -12.59 -1.68 11.05
CA ARG A 203 -11.41 -2.55 11.15
C ARG A 203 -10.08 -1.86 10.84
N LYS A 204 -10.03 -0.52 10.88
CA LYS A 204 -8.78 0.22 10.60
C LYS A 204 -7.98 0.52 11.85
N ALA A 205 -6.68 0.33 11.73
CA ALA A 205 -5.65 0.86 12.60
C ALA A 205 -4.92 2.02 11.88
N CYS A 206 -3.82 2.51 12.43
CA CYS A 206 -3.01 3.54 11.78
C CYS A 206 -2.16 2.93 10.66
N GLY A 207 -2.68 2.94 9.41
CA GLY A 207 -2.01 2.39 8.25
C GLY A 207 -2.17 0.88 8.06
N PHE A 208 -2.93 0.20 8.90
CA PHE A 208 -3.18 -1.23 8.82
C PHE A 208 -4.67 -1.55 8.83
N ASP A 209 -5.01 -2.70 8.27
CA ASP A 209 -6.28 -3.38 8.49
C ASP A 209 -6.17 -4.31 9.71
N ARG A 210 -7.30 -4.47 10.39
CA ARG A 210 -7.54 -5.46 11.43
C ARG A 210 -8.48 -6.54 10.89
N PRO A 211 -8.54 -7.74 11.50
CA PRO A 211 -9.50 -8.75 11.09
C PRO A 211 -10.93 -8.26 11.23
N ALA A 212 -11.82 -8.80 10.40
CA ALA A 212 -13.25 -8.52 10.54
C ALA A 212 -13.80 -9.13 11.83
N ASN A 213 -14.90 -8.57 12.34
CA ASN A 213 -15.58 -9.07 13.54
C ASN A 213 -16.70 -10.09 13.21
N GLU A 214 -16.94 -10.32 11.92
CA GLU A 214 -17.96 -11.25 11.44
C GLU A 214 -17.29 -12.30 10.54
N PRO A 215 -17.81 -13.53 10.51
CA PRO A 215 -17.28 -14.58 9.65
C PRO A 215 -17.40 -14.17 8.18
N ASP A 216 -16.44 -14.62 7.38
CA ASP A 216 -16.36 -14.40 5.94
C ASP A 216 -16.35 -12.91 5.49
N ALA A 217 -16.22 -11.98 6.42
CA ALA A 217 -16.22 -10.54 6.13
C ALA A 217 -14.82 -9.99 5.74
N GLY A 218 -13.82 -10.85 5.63
CA GLY A 218 -12.42 -10.67 5.21
C GLY A 218 -11.86 -9.27 5.17
N PRO A 219 -10.59 -9.01 5.03
CA PRO A 219 -9.69 -9.44 3.94
C PRO A 219 -8.89 -10.71 4.23
N THR A 220 -9.07 -11.33 5.36
CA THR A 220 -8.34 -12.51 5.82
C THR A 220 -9.28 -13.69 6.08
N CYS A 221 -8.72 -14.86 6.31
CA CYS A 221 -9.48 -16.00 6.81
C CYS A 221 -9.93 -15.79 8.27
N ASP A 222 -10.87 -16.62 8.72
CA ASP A 222 -11.47 -16.49 10.04
C ASP A 222 -10.60 -17.03 11.19
N GLU A 223 -9.50 -17.70 10.86
CA GLU A 223 -8.55 -18.26 11.81
C GLU A 223 -7.54 -17.24 12.35
N VAL A 224 -7.39 -16.07 11.70
CA VAL A 224 -6.45 -15.06 12.19
C VAL A 224 -6.86 -14.56 13.57
N SER A 225 -5.90 -14.26 14.44
CA SER A 225 -6.20 -13.76 15.79
C SER A 225 -6.75 -12.33 15.77
N GLU A 226 -7.41 -11.94 16.87
CA GLU A 226 -7.86 -10.57 17.08
C GLU A 226 -6.70 -9.56 17.13
N SER A 227 -5.53 -9.96 17.58
CA SER A 227 -4.35 -9.10 17.62
C SER A 227 -3.69 -8.89 16.26
N SER A 228 -4.06 -9.69 15.27
CA SER A 228 -3.44 -9.68 13.94
C SER A 228 -3.72 -8.41 13.15
N PHE A 229 -2.82 -8.07 12.24
CA PHE A 229 -2.91 -6.86 11.42
C PHE A 229 -2.14 -7.02 10.10
N GLY A 230 -2.49 -6.21 9.12
CA GLY A 230 -1.82 -6.23 7.82
C GLY A 230 -2.50 -5.31 6.82
N HIS A 231 -2.27 -5.54 5.54
CA HIS A 231 -2.94 -4.80 4.48
C HIS A 231 -2.97 -5.59 3.17
N SER A 232 -3.97 -5.32 2.35
CA SER A 232 -4.06 -5.85 0.99
C SER A 232 -3.72 -4.78 -0.04
N GLY A 233 -3.14 -5.17 -1.18
CA GLY A 233 -2.83 -4.27 -2.28
C GLY A 233 -3.76 -4.44 -3.47
N PHE A 234 -3.93 -3.37 -4.25
CA PHE A 234 -4.78 -3.33 -5.44
C PHE A 234 -4.39 -4.39 -6.48
N THR A 235 -3.11 -4.63 -6.66
CA THR A 235 -2.57 -5.63 -7.59
C THR A 235 -2.80 -7.08 -7.15
N GLY A 236 -3.45 -7.29 -6.00
CA GLY A 236 -3.81 -8.62 -5.49
C GLY A 236 -2.90 -9.13 -4.39
N THR A 237 -2.05 -8.31 -3.83
CA THR A 237 -1.15 -8.66 -2.74
C THR A 237 -1.85 -8.66 -1.38
N LEU A 238 -1.30 -9.42 -0.43
CA LEU A 238 -1.68 -9.41 0.99
C LEU A 238 -0.42 -9.64 1.82
N ALA A 239 -0.22 -8.84 2.87
CA ALA A 239 0.78 -9.07 3.89
C ALA A 239 0.11 -8.96 5.26
N TRP A 240 0.29 -9.98 6.11
CA TRP A 240 -0.42 -10.09 7.38
C TRP A 240 0.48 -10.66 8.47
N ALA A 241 0.47 -10.03 9.64
CA ALA A 241 1.15 -10.49 10.84
C ALA A 241 0.13 -10.90 11.89
N ASP A 242 0.35 -12.03 12.52
CA ASP A 242 -0.49 -12.61 13.57
C ASP A 242 0.36 -12.89 14.80
N PRO A 243 0.38 -11.96 15.77
CA PRO A 243 1.18 -12.11 16.97
C PRO A 243 0.79 -13.29 17.86
N ASP A 244 -0.50 -13.59 18.00
CA ASP A 244 -0.98 -14.64 18.92
C ASP A 244 -0.65 -16.05 18.38
N HIS A 245 -0.58 -16.20 17.06
CA HIS A 245 -0.25 -17.47 16.40
C HIS A 245 1.21 -17.57 15.96
N ASP A 246 2.04 -16.56 16.28
CA ASP A 246 3.45 -16.53 15.89
C ASP A 246 3.66 -16.66 14.36
N LEU A 247 2.74 -16.10 13.56
CA LEU A 247 2.65 -16.33 12.13
C LEU A 247 2.73 -15.03 11.32
N VAL A 248 3.40 -15.10 10.16
CA VAL A 248 3.36 -14.07 9.11
C VAL A 248 2.93 -14.71 7.82
N PHE A 249 1.94 -14.13 7.17
CA PHE A 249 1.44 -14.57 5.87
C PHE A 249 1.64 -13.49 4.81
N VAL A 250 2.32 -13.84 3.72
CA VAL A 250 2.51 -12.96 2.56
C VAL A 250 2.07 -13.68 1.30
N PHE A 251 1.18 -13.03 0.56
CA PHE A 251 0.71 -13.50 -0.73
C PHE A 251 0.90 -12.38 -1.76
N LEU A 252 1.78 -12.59 -2.74
CA LEU A 252 2.01 -11.64 -3.82
C LEU A 252 1.41 -12.18 -5.11
N SER A 253 0.71 -11.31 -5.83
CA SER A 253 0.16 -11.59 -7.14
C SER A 253 0.12 -10.33 -8.01
N ASN A 254 -0.08 -10.50 -9.30
CA ASN A 254 -0.29 -9.44 -10.27
C ASN A 254 -1.63 -9.64 -11.01
N ARG A 255 -2.74 -9.75 -10.26
CA ARG A 255 -4.08 -10.00 -10.81
C ARG A 255 -4.48 -9.01 -11.90
N THR A 256 -3.93 -7.80 -11.83
CA THR A 256 -4.20 -6.71 -12.77
C THR A 256 -3.57 -6.92 -14.15
N PHE A 257 -2.68 -7.91 -14.31
CA PHE A 257 -2.12 -8.22 -15.61
C PHE A 257 -2.97 -9.27 -16.36
N PRO A 258 -3.27 -9.06 -17.65
CA PRO A 258 -2.97 -7.87 -18.46
C PRO A 258 -3.93 -6.70 -18.26
N SER A 259 -5.03 -6.88 -17.53
CA SER A 259 -6.06 -5.86 -17.29
C SER A 259 -6.55 -5.89 -15.83
N ALA A 260 -6.72 -4.71 -15.23
CA ALA A 260 -7.29 -4.53 -13.89
C ALA A 260 -8.76 -5.01 -13.80
N GLU A 261 -9.44 -5.19 -14.92
CA GLU A 261 -10.80 -5.77 -14.98
C GLU A 261 -10.83 -7.25 -14.57
N ASN A 262 -9.69 -7.92 -14.54
CA ASN A 262 -9.60 -9.29 -14.05
C ASN A 262 -9.87 -9.33 -12.53
N ARG A 263 -11.06 -9.77 -12.17
CA ARG A 263 -11.53 -9.85 -10.78
C ARG A 263 -11.47 -11.25 -10.18
N LYS A 264 -11.02 -12.27 -10.91
CA LYS A 264 -11.07 -13.69 -10.48
C LYS A 264 -10.43 -13.91 -9.10
N LEU A 265 -9.30 -13.25 -8.81
CA LEU A 265 -8.64 -13.38 -7.51
C LEU A 265 -9.53 -12.87 -6.36
N ILE A 266 -10.29 -11.81 -6.61
CA ILE A 266 -11.20 -11.19 -5.63
C ILE A 266 -12.50 -12.00 -5.56
N ASP A 267 -13.15 -12.24 -6.73
CA ASP A 267 -14.47 -12.86 -6.80
C ASP A 267 -14.45 -14.33 -6.31
N TRP A 268 -13.31 -14.99 -6.40
CA TRP A 268 -13.12 -16.35 -5.88
C TRP A 268 -12.49 -16.39 -4.50
N ASP A 269 -12.21 -15.23 -3.93
CA ASP A 269 -11.60 -15.08 -2.60
C ASP A 269 -10.32 -15.91 -2.40
N VAL A 270 -9.45 -15.87 -3.41
CA VAL A 270 -8.28 -16.77 -3.47
C VAL A 270 -7.31 -16.53 -2.31
N ARG A 271 -7.05 -15.27 -1.95
CA ARG A 271 -6.10 -14.90 -0.87
C ARG A 271 -6.54 -15.50 0.47
N THR A 272 -7.80 -15.26 0.84
CA THR A 272 -8.41 -15.74 2.07
C THR A 272 -8.43 -17.26 2.12
N LYS A 273 -8.80 -17.92 1.01
CA LYS A 273 -8.78 -19.39 0.93
C LYS A 273 -7.38 -19.99 1.05
N VAL A 274 -6.37 -19.38 0.45
CA VAL A 274 -4.98 -19.83 0.61
C VAL A 274 -4.52 -19.62 2.04
N GLN A 275 -4.82 -18.46 2.65
CA GLN A 275 -4.51 -18.19 4.04
C GLN A 275 -5.18 -19.19 4.98
N HIS A 276 -6.47 -19.47 4.78
CA HIS A 276 -7.19 -20.52 5.50
C HIS A 276 -6.46 -21.87 5.49
N GLN A 277 -5.98 -22.32 4.32
CA GLN A 277 -5.25 -23.61 4.24
C GLN A 277 -3.95 -23.58 5.03
N VAL A 278 -3.26 -22.44 5.11
CA VAL A 278 -2.06 -22.30 5.95
C VAL A 278 -2.43 -22.44 7.42
N TYR A 279 -3.41 -21.67 7.92
CA TYR A 279 -3.82 -21.72 9.33
C TYR A 279 -4.34 -23.11 9.70
N LYS A 280 -5.14 -23.72 8.84
CA LYS A 280 -5.60 -25.09 9.02
C LYS A 280 -4.46 -26.10 9.12
N ALA A 281 -3.40 -25.95 8.33
CA ALA A 281 -2.23 -26.84 8.39
C ALA A 281 -1.48 -26.74 9.73
N TYR A 282 -1.58 -25.60 10.42
CA TYR A 282 -1.07 -25.40 11.78
C TYR A 282 -2.08 -25.81 12.86
N GLY A 283 -3.27 -26.29 12.50
CA GLY A 283 -4.30 -26.71 13.45
C GLY A 283 -4.98 -25.53 14.17
N ILE A 284 -4.93 -24.34 13.62
CA ILE A 284 -5.55 -23.14 14.21
C ILE A 284 -7.03 -23.13 13.84
N PRO A 285 -7.96 -23.10 14.81
CA PRO A 285 -9.39 -23.09 14.55
C PRO A 285 -9.87 -21.67 14.15
N SER A 286 -11.04 -21.61 13.50
CA SER A 286 -11.74 -20.34 13.28
C SER A 286 -12.12 -19.67 14.59
N ARG A 287 -11.98 -18.35 14.68
CA ARG A 287 -12.40 -17.52 15.83
C ARG A 287 -13.91 -17.57 16.09
N PHE A 288 -14.67 -17.90 15.08
CA PHE A 288 -16.13 -17.89 15.09
C PHE A 288 -16.73 -19.28 15.39
N ASN A 289 -15.91 -20.32 15.38
CA ASN A 289 -16.31 -21.64 15.86
C ASN A 289 -16.18 -21.67 17.39
N SER A 290 -17.02 -20.93 18.11
CA SER A 290 -17.27 -21.26 19.50
C SER A 290 -17.98 -22.62 19.50
N GLU A 291 -17.28 -23.65 19.93
CA GLU A 291 -17.87 -24.95 20.21
C GLU A 291 -19.04 -24.72 21.18
N VAL A 292 -20.24 -25.04 20.70
CA VAL A 292 -21.34 -25.33 21.57
C VAL A 292 -20.98 -26.70 22.20
N GLU A 293 -20.28 -26.67 23.36
CA GLU A 293 -20.25 -27.79 24.27
C GLU A 293 -21.58 -27.95 25.03
#